data_167ca854b2a373bd9fbf61b3384e00c6
#
_entry.id   167ca854b2a373bd9fbf61b3384e00c6
#
_cell.length_a   1.000
_cell.length_b   1.000
_cell.length_c   1.000
_cell.angle_alpha   90.00
_cell.angle_beta   90.00
_cell.angle_gamma   90.00
#
_symmetry.space_group_name_H-M   'P 1'
#
loop_
_entity.id
_entity.type
_entity.pdbx_description
1 polymer ?
#
loop_
_entity_poly.entity_id
_entity_poly.type
_entity_poly.pdbx_seq_one_letter_code
_entity_poly.pdbx_strand_id
1 'polypeptide(L)'
;MVRRNGVSMDIRELRTEHIEFSGEIMDRVLRSAILNSNVIDVIQDNKRPFDELMSKYRCAIMEIETKFKVLNEQYSLQYDRNPIETIKTRLKSMESISRKLAQKGKSFSAKSMEENLDDIAGVRVICSFQEDIYILAKCLLDQDDIELLETKDYIKNPKPSGYRSLHLIVRVPIFLQNEKCLMKV
;
A
#
# COMPACT_ATOMS: atom_id res chain seq x y z
N MET A 1 -1.05 47.14 -57.90
CA MET A 1 -1.91 46.24 -58.67
C MET A 1 -1.76 44.84 -58.07
N VAL A 2 -2.62 44.49 -57.12
CA VAL A 2 -2.60 43.21 -56.40
C VAL A 2 -3.96 42.55 -56.64
N ARG A 3 -3.93 41.41 -57.37
CA ARG A 3 -5.12 40.57 -57.59
C ARG A 3 -5.41 39.77 -56.35
N ARG A 4 -6.60 39.96 -55.73
CA ARG A 4 -7.16 39.06 -54.76
C ARG A 4 -7.99 38.03 -55.51
N ASN A 5 -7.59 36.75 -55.41
CA ASN A 5 -8.42 35.61 -55.80
C ASN A 5 -9.51 35.44 -54.73
N GLY A 6 -10.73 35.81 -55.04
CA GLY A 6 -11.89 35.51 -54.22
C GLY A 6 -12.35 34.09 -54.53
N VAL A 7 -12.17 33.21 -53.56
CA VAL A 7 -12.92 31.95 -53.51
C VAL A 7 -14.22 32.25 -52.77
N SER A 8 -15.31 32.25 -53.51
CA SER A 8 -16.67 32.34 -52.95
C SER A 8 -17.01 30.97 -52.36
N MET A 9 -16.89 30.84 -51.08
CA MET A 9 -17.30 29.64 -50.35
C MET A 9 -18.79 29.82 -49.94
N ASP A 10 -19.63 28.82 -50.31
CA ASP A 10 -21.05 28.86 -49.99
C ASP A 10 -21.25 28.67 -48.48
N ILE A 11 -22.02 29.56 -47.85
CA ILE A 11 -22.33 29.49 -46.43
C ILE A 11 -23.07 28.19 -46.04
N ARG A 12 -23.69 27.50 -47.02
CA ARG A 12 -24.34 26.21 -46.82
C ARG A 12 -23.36 25.06 -46.64
N GLU A 13 -22.22 25.07 -47.37
CA GLU A 13 -21.14 24.08 -47.21
C GLU A 13 -20.45 24.25 -45.87
N LEU A 14 -20.19 25.48 -45.44
CA LEU A 14 -19.61 25.73 -44.10
C LEU A 14 -20.53 25.26 -42.95
N ARG A 15 -21.85 25.32 -43.13
CA ARG A 15 -22.79 24.82 -42.14
C ARG A 15 -22.83 23.31 -42.04
N THR A 16 -22.74 22.60 -43.16
CA THR A 16 -22.70 21.12 -43.19
C THR A 16 -21.40 20.59 -42.65
N GLU A 17 -20.24 21.14 -43.00
CA GLU A 17 -18.95 20.75 -42.46
C GLU A 17 -18.84 20.99 -40.95
N HIS A 18 -19.39 22.12 -40.46
CA HIS A 18 -19.44 22.40 -39.02
C HIS A 18 -20.35 21.48 -38.23
N ILE A 19 -21.44 20.99 -38.82
CA ILE A 19 -22.37 20.03 -38.19
C ILE A 19 -21.77 18.62 -38.19
N GLU A 20 -21.14 18.19 -39.27
CA GLU A 20 -20.45 16.89 -39.33
C GLU A 20 -19.23 16.84 -38.39
N PHE A 21 -18.41 17.90 -38.36
CA PHE A 21 -17.25 18.02 -37.45
C PHE A 21 -17.68 18.05 -35.98
N SER A 22 -18.80 18.71 -35.67
CA SER A 22 -19.41 18.71 -34.34
C SER A 22 -19.93 17.31 -33.94
N GLY A 23 -20.51 16.56 -34.90
CA GLY A 23 -20.98 15.20 -34.68
C GLY A 23 -19.85 14.21 -34.37
N GLU A 24 -18.76 14.26 -35.11
CA GLU A 24 -17.60 13.40 -34.89
C GLU A 24 -16.88 13.71 -33.56
N ILE A 25 -16.77 14.99 -33.19
CA ILE A 25 -16.21 15.38 -31.89
C ILE A 25 -17.11 14.89 -30.77
N MET A 26 -18.43 15.05 -30.89
CA MET A 26 -19.40 14.58 -29.90
C MET A 26 -19.36 13.06 -29.76
N ASP A 27 -19.25 12.31 -30.85
CA ASP A 27 -19.15 10.84 -30.83
C ASP A 27 -17.83 10.38 -30.20
N ARG A 28 -16.71 11.08 -30.47
CA ARG A 28 -15.41 10.82 -29.80
C ARG A 28 -15.49 11.12 -28.30
N VAL A 29 -16.11 12.23 -27.91
CA VAL A 29 -16.27 12.58 -26.49
C VAL A 29 -17.19 11.59 -25.78
N LEU A 30 -18.30 11.19 -26.42
CA LEU A 30 -19.19 10.16 -25.88
C LEU A 30 -18.53 8.80 -25.76
N ARG A 31 -17.79 8.36 -26.78
CA ARG A 31 -17.01 7.10 -26.73
C ARG A 31 -15.93 7.14 -25.67
N SER A 32 -15.22 8.26 -25.53
CA SER A 32 -14.23 8.48 -24.47
C SER A 32 -14.88 8.49 -23.08
N ALA A 33 -16.06 9.10 -22.94
CA ALA A 33 -16.80 9.09 -21.67
C ALA A 33 -17.34 7.70 -21.31
N ILE A 34 -17.85 6.94 -22.28
CA ILE A 34 -18.31 5.54 -22.10
C ILE A 34 -17.13 4.62 -21.77
N LEU A 35 -15.99 4.76 -22.47
CA LEU A 35 -14.78 4.01 -22.16
C LEU A 35 -14.25 4.36 -20.77
N ASN A 36 -14.29 5.64 -20.38
CA ASN A 36 -13.90 6.06 -19.05
C ASN A 36 -14.87 5.58 -17.97
N SER A 37 -16.18 5.56 -18.21
CA SER A 37 -17.15 4.99 -17.26
C SER A 37 -16.96 3.49 -17.10
N ASN A 38 -16.80 2.73 -18.17
CA ASN A 38 -16.50 1.30 -18.08
C ASN A 38 -15.15 1.02 -17.39
N VAL A 39 -14.15 1.86 -17.60
CA VAL A 39 -12.86 1.77 -16.89
C VAL A 39 -13.03 2.11 -15.42
N ILE A 40 -13.86 3.11 -15.10
CA ILE A 40 -14.16 3.48 -13.70
C ILE A 40 -14.90 2.35 -13.01
N ASP A 41 -15.90 1.74 -13.64
CA ASP A 41 -16.65 0.61 -13.08
C ASP A 41 -15.74 -0.61 -12.89
N VAL A 42 -14.90 -0.96 -13.88
CA VAL A 42 -13.89 -2.02 -13.74
C VAL A 42 -12.87 -1.70 -12.66
N ILE A 43 -12.47 -0.44 -12.51
CA ILE A 43 -11.57 -0.01 -11.42
C ILE A 43 -12.29 -0.10 -10.08
N GLN A 44 -13.56 0.27 -9.99
CA GLN A 44 -14.34 0.19 -8.75
C GLN A 44 -14.62 -1.25 -8.33
N ASP A 45 -14.99 -2.13 -9.26
CA ASP A 45 -15.20 -3.56 -8.98
C ASP A 45 -13.92 -4.27 -8.56
N ASN A 46 -12.76 -3.86 -9.09
CA ASN A 46 -11.46 -4.36 -8.67
C ASN A 46 -10.89 -3.65 -7.43
N LYS A 47 -11.40 -2.47 -7.06
CA LYS A 47 -10.90 -1.67 -5.94
C LYS A 47 -11.29 -2.27 -4.59
N ARG A 48 -12.52 -2.79 -4.48
CA ARG A 48 -13.05 -3.33 -3.23
C ARG A 48 -12.17 -4.42 -2.61
N PRO A 49 -11.69 -5.46 -3.33
CA PRO A 49 -10.80 -6.47 -2.76
C PRO A 49 -9.47 -5.88 -2.25
N PHE A 50 -8.95 -4.84 -2.93
CA PHE A 50 -7.75 -4.15 -2.49
C PHE A 50 -7.99 -3.32 -1.24
N ASP A 51 -9.11 -2.58 -1.17
CA ASP A 51 -9.47 -1.76 -0.02
C ASP A 51 -9.72 -2.64 1.22
N GLU A 52 -10.36 -3.80 1.05
CA GLU A 52 -10.57 -4.81 2.09
C GLU A 52 -9.23 -5.36 2.58
N LEU A 53 -8.34 -5.77 1.67
CA LEU A 53 -7.02 -6.26 2.03
C LEU A 53 -6.18 -5.19 2.74
N MET A 54 -6.16 -3.96 2.25
CA MET A 54 -5.43 -2.86 2.88
C MET A 54 -6.01 -2.48 4.25
N SER A 55 -7.32 -2.65 4.45
CA SER A 55 -7.97 -2.51 5.75
C SER A 55 -7.49 -3.58 6.73
N LYS A 56 -7.40 -4.84 6.30
CA LYS A 56 -6.86 -5.95 7.11
C LYS A 56 -5.40 -5.67 7.54
N TYR A 57 -4.57 -5.16 6.63
CA TYR A 57 -3.20 -4.77 6.98
C TYR A 57 -3.14 -3.61 7.98
N ARG A 58 -4.06 -2.63 7.90
CA ARG A 58 -4.16 -1.57 8.92
C ARG A 58 -4.52 -2.15 10.29
N CYS A 59 -5.48 -3.08 10.35
CA CYS A 59 -5.83 -3.76 11.60
C CYS A 59 -4.63 -4.53 12.18
N ALA A 60 -3.88 -5.25 11.35
CA ALA A 60 -2.68 -5.97 11.79
C ALA A 60 -1.58 -5.03 12.33
N ILE A 61 -1.39 -3.86 11.71
CA ILE A 61 -0.51 -2.82 12.25
C ILE A 61 -0.96 -2.39 13.65
N MET A 62 -2.27 -2.15 13.84
CA MET A 62 -2.83 -1.73 15.14
C MET A 62 -2.60 -2.80 16.21
N GLU A 63 -2.77 -4.09 15.88
CA GLU A 63 -2.50 -5.20 16.81
C GLU A 63 -1.03 -5.21 17.26
N ILE A 64 -0.08 -5.19 16.32
CA ILE A 64 1.35 -5.18 16.63
C ILE A 64 1.75 -3.90 17.40
N GLU A 65 1.25 -2.75 16.99
CA GLU A 65 1.49 -1.48 17.68
C GLU A 65 0.99 -1.51 19.12
N THR A 66 -0.21 -2.06 19.34
CA THR A 66 -0.79 -2.19 20.69
C THR A 66 0.02 -3.12 21.56
N LYS A 67 0.48 -4.27 21.04
CA LYS A 67 1.36 -5.20 21.76
C LYS A 67 2.63 -4.49 22.24
N PHE A 68 3.28 -3.71 21.42
CA PHE A 68 4.45 -2.94 21.84
C PHE A 68 4.12 -1.83 22.85
N LYS A 69 2.98 -1.17 22.72
CA LYS A 69 2.53 -0.18 23.72
C LYS A 69 2.29 -0.82 25.10
N VAL A 70 1.67 -2.00 25.12
CA VAL A 70 1.44 -2.77 26.35
C VAL A 70 2.78 -3.18 27.00
N LEU A 71 3.72 -3.69 26.20
CA LEU A 71 5.05 -4.02 26.69
C LEU A 71 5.78 -2.79 27.24
N ASN A 72 5.71 -1.66 26.56
CA ASN A 72 6.35 -0.43 27.00
C ASN A 72 5.77 0.07 28.32
N GLU A 73 4.45 0.01 28.49
CA GLU A 73 3.77 0.38 29.74
C GLU A 73 4.23 -0.51 30.91
N GLN A 74 4.28 -1.82 30.70
CA GLN A 74 4.76 -2.77 31.70
C GLN A 74 6.21 -2.49 32.10
N TYR A 75 7.10 -2.23 31.14
CA TYR A 75 8.51 -1.95 31.40
C TYR A 75 8.72 -0.66 32.16
N SER A 76 7.95 0.40 31.88
CA SER A 76 8.03 1.68 32.58
C SER A 76 7.77 1.55 34.08
N LEU A 77 6.87 0.63 34.45
CA LEU A 77 6.55 0.36 35.86
C LEU A 77 7.61 -0.49 36.56
N GLN A 78 8.26 -1.42 35.85
CA GLN A 78 9.22 -2.35 36.46
C GLN A 78 10.64 -1.80 36.59
N TYR A 79 11.07 -0.96 35.64
CA TYR A 79 12.49 -0.60 35.48
C TYR A 79 12.77 0.89 35.51
N ASP A 80 11.78 1.71 35.83
CA ASP A 80 11.89 3.18 35.90
C ASP A 80 12.47 3.81 34.61
N ARG A 81 12.29 3.12 33.49
CA ARG A 81 12.67 3.59 32.15
C ARG A 81 11.81 2.99 31.07
N ASN A 82 11.64 3.72 29.98
CA ASN A 82 10.98 3.25 28.78
C ASN A 82 12.00 2.70 27.78
N PRO A 83 11.94 1.42 27.41
CA PRO A 83 12.82 0.85 26.38
C PRO A 83 12.48 1.37 24.98
N ILE A 84 11.24 1.79 24.74
CA ILE A 84 10.76 2.28 23.44
C ILE A 84 10.71 3.79 23.44
N GLU A 85 11.52 4.42 22.57
CA GLU A 85 11.46 5.86 22.32
C GLU A 85 10.29 6.23 21.40
N THR A 86 10.08 5.43 20.36
CA THR A 86 9.08 5.73 19.33
C THR A 86 8.63 4.47 18.61
N ILE A 87 7.33 4.42 18.32
CA ILE A 87 6.73 3.43 17.42
C ILE A 87 6.24 4.16 16.16
N LYS A 88 6.71 3.73 14.99
CA LYS A 88 6.28 4.26 13.69
C LYS A 88 5.64 3.16 12.88
N THR A 89 4.48 3.44 12.33
CA THR A 89 3.75 2.51 11.48
C THR A 89 3.85 2.94 10.02
N ARG A 90 3.83 1.97 9.14
CA ARG A 90 3.83 2.20 7.70
C ARG A 90 2.95 1.20 6.99
N LEU A 91 2.06 1.70 6.17
CA LEU A 91 1.36 0.94 5.16
C LEU A 91 1.89 1.34 3.79
N LYS A 92 2.28 0.36 2.99
CA LYS A 92 2.87 0.60 1.67
C LYS A 92 1.80 1.12 0.70
N SER A 93 2.14 2.14 -0.09
CA SER A 93 1.22 2.68 -1.09
C SER A 93 0.97 1.68 -2.23
N MET A 94 -0.22 1.72 -2.82
CA MET A 94 -0.61 0.86 -3.95
C MET A 94 0.35 1.00 -5.13
N GLU A 95 0.85 2.19 -5.40
CA GLU A 95 1.87 2.45 -6.42
C GLU A 95 3.18 1.69 -6.14
N SER A 96 3.65 1.73 -4.88
CA SER A 96 4.86 1.01 -4.46
C SER A 96 4.67 -0.51 -4.48
N ILE A 97 3.46 -0.99 -4.19
CA ILE A 97 3.06 -2.39 -4.29
C ILE A 97 3.08 -2.84 -5.74
N SER A 98 2.40 -2.10 -6.63
CA SER A 98 2.35 -2.38 -8.07
C SER A 98 3.74 -2.47 -8.68
N ARG A 99 4.60 -1.48 -8.39
CA ARG A 99 6.00 -1.48 -8.85
C ARG A 99 6.77 -2.70 -8.39
N LYS A 100 6.60 -3.11 -7.12
CA LYS A 100 7.31 -4.26 -6.55
C LYS A 100 6.82 -5.58 -7.14
N LEU A 101 5.51 -5.74 -7.37
CA LEU A 101 4.96 -6.90 -8.06
C LEU A 101 5.46 -6.99 -9.50
N ALA A 102 5.47 -5.87 -10.23
CA ALA A 102 6.01 -5.81 -11.58
C ALA A 102 7.51 -6.21 -11.63
N GLN A 103 8.33 -5.73 -10.69
CA GLN A 103 9.73 -6.14 -10.55
C GLN A 103 9.91 -7.64 -10.30
N LYS A 104 8.95 -8.28 -9.64
CA LYS A 104 8.93 -9.73 -9.40
C LYS A 104 8.26 -10.52 -10.54
N GLY A 105 7.81 -9.87 -11.62
CA GLY A 105 7.08 -10.50 -12.72
C GLY A 105 5.71 -11.06 -12.32
N LYS A 106 5.07 -10.46 -11.31
CA LYS A 106 3.79 -10.90 -10.77
C LYS A 106 2.65 -9.97 -11.19
N SER A 107 1.47 -10.57 -11.40
CA SER A 107 0.25 -9.81 -11.72
C SER A 107 -0.17 -8.94 -10.53
N PHE A 108 -0.81 -7.80 -10.82
CA PHE A 108 -1.37 -6.93 -9.81
C PHE A 108 -2.75 -7.43 -9.38
N SER A 109 -2.82 -8.10 -8.25
CA SER A 109 -4.06 -8.62 -7.65
C SER A 109 -3.90 -8.72 -6.12
N ALA A 110 -5.01 -8.68 -5.37
CA ALA A 110 -4.99 -8.84 -3.92
C ALA A 110 -4.29 -10.15 -3.51
N LYS A 111 -4.61 -11.26 -4.16
CA LYS A 111 -3.98 -12.56 -3.95
C LYS A 111 -2.46 -12.51 -4.18
N SER A 112 -2.04 -11.89 -5.28
CA SER A 112 -0.61 -11.77 -5.59
C SER A 112 0.15 -10.92 -4.58
N MET A 113 -0.51 -9.90 -3.99
CA MET A 113 0.04 -9.08 -2.90
C MET A 113 0.32 -9.93 -1.67
N GLU A 114 -0.66 -10.71 -1.21
CA GLU A 114 -0.53 -11.56 -0.02
C GLU A 114 0.55 -12.64 -0.18
N GLU A 115 0.60 -13.27 -1.35
CA GLU A 115 1.52 -14.39 -1.61
C GLU A 115 2.97 -13.94 -1.84
N ASN A 116 3.19 -12.77 -2.46
CA ASN A 116 4.52 -12.39 -2.96
C ASN A 116 5.17 -11.22 -2.24
N LEU A 117 4.45 -10.54 -1.32
CA LEU A 117 4.99 -9.40 -0.59
C LEU A 117 4.94 -9.63 0.93
N ASP A 118 6.04 -9.27 1.60
CA ASP A 118 6.21 -9.40 3.05
C ASP A 118 6.33 -8.03 3.74
N ASP A 119 6.24 -6.93 2.99
CA ASP A 119 6.49 -5.58 3.45
C ASP A 119 5.36 -4.60 3.08
N ILE A 120 4.12 -5.09 3.02
CA ILE A 120 2.92 -4.27 2.81
C ILE A 120 2.62 -3.44 4.05
N ALA A 121 2.62 -4.09 5.20
CA ALA A 121 2.48 -3.48 6.53
C ALA A 121 3.81 -3.55 7.28
N GLY A 122 4.08 -2.57 8.12
CA GLY A 122 5.28 -2.60 8.95
C GLY A 122 5.14 -1.70 10.17
N VAL A 123 5.69 -2.17 11.28
CA VAL A 123 5.81 -1.43 12.53
C VAL A 123 7.31 -1.30 12.84
N ARG A 124 7.77 -0.08 13.01
CA ARG A 124 9.15 0.21 13.41
C ARG A 124 9.18 0.67 14.86
N VAL A 125 9.86 -0.10 15.68
CA VAL A 125 10.13 0.24 17.08
C VAL A 125 11.55 0.79 17.18
N ILE A 126 11.70 1.96 17.76
CA ILE A 126 13.00 2.60 18.02
C ILE A 126 13.26 2.51 19.51
N CYS A 127 14.38 1.92 19.88
CA CYS A 127 14.82 1.70 21.25
C CYS A 127 16.04 2.54 21.57
N SER A 128 16.18 2.94 22.85
CA SER A 128 17.33 3.69 23.35
C SER A 128 18.60 2.84 23.37
N PHE A 129 18.48 1.53 23.65
CA PHE A 129 19.60 0.61 23.77
C PHE A 129 19.42 -0.61 22.87
N GLN A 130 20.54 -1.13 22.40
CA GLN A 130 20.54 -2.30 21.49
C GLN A 130 19.98 -3.55 22.16
N GLU A 131 20.22 -3.75 23.45
CA GLU A 131 19.72 -4.90 24.22
C GLU A 131 18.20 -4.90 24.30
N ASP A 132 17.58 -3.73 24.43
CA ASP A 132 16.12 -3.61 24.48
C ASP A 132 15.44 -4.14 23.21
N ILE A 133 16.11 -4.02 22.05
CA ILE A 133 15.60 -4.56 20.79
C ILE A 133 15.38 -6.06 20.88
N TYR A 134 16.35 -6.80 21.41
CA TYR A 134 16.27 -8.24 21.54
C TYR A 134 15.28 -8.68 22.63
N ILE A 135 15.22 -7.94 23.73
CA ILE A 135 14.27 -8.19 24.81
C ILE A 135 12.84 -7.99 24.30
N LEU A 136 12.53 -6.89 23.64
CA LEU A 136 11.21 -6.61 23.11
C LEU A 136 10.83 -7.58 21.97
N ALA A 137 11.80 -7.94 21.12
CA ALA A 137 11.58 -8.95 20.08
C ALA A 137 11.21 -10.29 20.71
N LYS A 138 11.92 -10.72 21.75
CA LYS A 138 11.60 -11.94 22.49
C LYS A 138 10.22 -11.87 23.12
N CYS A 139 9.89 -10.79 23.83
CA CYS A 139 8.58 -10.61 24.45
C CYS A 139 7.44 -10.62 23.44
N LEU A 140 7.65 -10.10 22.21
CA LEU A 140 6.67 -10.20 21.15
C LEU A 140 6.49 -11.65 20.68
N LEU A 141 7.61 -12.34 20.44
CA LEU A 141 7.62 -13.71 19.89
C LEU A 141 7.18 -14.78 20.89
N ASP A 142 7.28 -14.51 22.19
CA ASP A 142 6.79 -15.40 23.25
C ASP A 142 5.25 -15.35 23.41
N GLN A 143 4.54 -14.47 22.66
CA GLN A 143 3.07 -14.42 22.68
C GLN A 143 2.48 -15.51 21.80
N ASP A 144 1.49 -16.24 22.31
CA ASP A 144 0.87 -17.41 21.68
C ASP A 144 0.21 -17.13 20.32
N ASP A 145 -0.11 -15.87 20.07
CA ASP A 145 -0.78 -15.42 18.85
C ASP A 145 0.17 -14.84 17.80
N ILE A 146 1.48 -14.86 18.04
CA ILE A 146 2.50 -14.37 17.10
C ILE A 146 3.25 -15.56 16.48
N GLU A 147 3.15 -15.69 15.18
CA GLU A 147 3.92 -16.70 14.41
C GLU A 147 5.11 -16.01 13.72
N LEU A 148 6.33 -16.40 14.07
CA LEU A 148 7.54 -15.92 13.39
C LEU A 148 7.72 -16.63 12.04
N LEU A 149 7.82 -15.88 10.95
CA LEU A 149 8.09 -16.39 9.61
C LEU A 149 9.56 -16.27 9.21
N GLU A 150 10.17 -15.11 9.50
CA GLU A 150 11.55 -14.82 9.12
C GLU A 150 12.22 -13.85 10.08
N THR A 151 13.51 -14.04 10.34
CA THR A 151 14.35 -13.09 11.08
C THR A 151 15.53 -12.67 10.22
N LYS A 152 15.78 -11.34 10.13
CA LYS A 152 16.97 -10.74 9.52
C LYS A 152 17.67 -9.85 10.53
N ASP A 153 18.77 -10.33 11.09
CA ASP A 153 19.53 -9.60 12.10
C ASP A 153 20.66 -8.80 11.45
N TYR A 154 20.33 -7.56 11.06
CA TYR A 154 21.29 -6.59 10.56
C TYR A 154 22.02 -5.81 11.67
N ILE A 155 21.78 -6.14 12.94
CA ILE A 155 22.58 -5.64 14.06
C ILE A 155 23.86 -6.44 14.11
N LYS A 156 23.74 -7.78 14.09
CA LYS A 156 24.89 -8.72 14.06
C LYS A 156 25.59 -8.73 12.72
N ASN A 157 24.84 -8.64 11.62
CA ASN A 157 25.36 -8.67 10.26
C ASN A 157 24.91 -7.41 9.50
N PRO A 158 25.56 -6.26 9.72
CA PRO A 158 25.19 -4.99 9.10
C PRO A 158 25.24 -5.05 7.57
N LYS A 159 24.34 -4.31 6.92
CA LYS A 159 24.42 -4.17 5.46
C LYS A 159 25.68 -3.39 5.05
N PRO A 160 26.14 -3.53 3.80
CA PRO A 160 27.31 -2.76 3.29
C PRO A 160 27.13 -1.23 3.42
N SER A 161 25.87 -0.74 3.44
CA SER A 161 25.54 0.66 3.70
C SER A 161 25.68 1.11 5.17
N GLY A 162 26.08 0.24 6.10
CA GLY A 162 26.12 0.49 7.52
C GLY A 162 24.76 0.40 8.24
N TYR A 163 23.68 0.07 7.51
CA TYR A 163 22.35 -0.07 8.09
C TYR A 163 22.30 -1.22 9.10
N ARG A 164 21.76 -0.92 10.29
CA ARG A 164 21.56 -1.87 11.40
C ARG A 164 20.12 -1.87 11.87
N SER A 165 19.54 -3.04 12.01
CA SER A 165 18.22 -3.26 12.63
C SER A 165 17.97 -4.76 12.79
N LEU A 166 17.08 -5.13 13.67
CA LEU A 166 16.47 -6.45 13.71
C LEU A 166 15.15 -6.39 12.92
N HIS A 167 15.02 -7.23 11.91
CA HIS A 167 13.77 -7.39 11.16
C HIS A 167 13.13 -8.72 11.53
N LEU A 168 11.87 -8.67 11.89
CA LEU A 168 11.03 -9.84 12.10
C LEU A 168 9.90 -9.76 11.07
N ILE A 169 9.63 -10.85 10.39
CA ILE A 169 8.41 -11.03 9.60
C ILE A 169 7.54 -11.97 10.40
N VAL A 170 6.39 -11.50 10.83
CA VAL A 170 5.49 -12.25 11.69
C VAL A 170 4.08 -12.34 11.08
N ARG A 171 3.31 -13.35 11.51
CA ARG A 171 1.86 -13.35 11.35
C ARG A 171 1.21 -13.02 12.67
N VAL A 172 0.17 -12.21 12.61
CA VAL A 172 -0.67 -11.84 13.74
C VAL A 172 -2.13 -12.06 13.36
N PRO A 173 -2.95 -12.64 14.25
CA PRO A 173 -4.38 -12.75 14.02
C PRO A 173 -5.06 -11.40 14.17
N ILE A 174 -5.99 -11.11 13.28
CA ILE A 174 -6.95 -10.03 13.43
C ILE A 174 -8.35 -10.62 13.51
N PHE A 175 -9.17 -10.08 14.39
CA PHE A 175 -10.54 -10.50 14.60
C PHE A 175 -11.47 -9.41 14.07
N LEU A 176 -12.09 -9.70 12.94
CA LEU A 176 -13.08 -8.83 12.32
C LEU A 176 -14.49 -9.29 12.70
N GLN A 177 -15.50 -8.50 12.33
CA GLN A 177 -16.88 -8.78 12.71
C GLN A 177 -17.32 -10.22 12.39
N ASN A 178 -16.95 -10.74 11.21
CA ASN A 178 -17.42 -12.02 10.70
C ASN A 178 -16.29 -13.00 10.33
N GLU A 179 -15.04 -12.62 10.52
CA GLU A 179 -13.91 -13.46 10.14
C GLU A 179 -12.70 -13.26 11.06
N LYS A 180 -11.88 -14.30 11.17
CA LYS A 180 -10.53 -14.26 11.73
C LYS A 180 -9.54 -14.43 10.60
N CYS A 181 -8.56 -13.55 10.50
CA CYS A 181 -7.49 -13.62 9.50
C CYS A 181 -6.12 -13.62 10.16
N LEU A 182 -5.16 -14.30 9.55
CA LEU A 182 -3.74 -14.21 9.92
C LEU A 182 -3.04 -13.27 8.93
N MET A 183 -2.57 -12.14 9.42
CA MET A 183 -1.96 -11.10 8.59
C MET A 183 -0.45 -11.04 8.81
N LYS A 184 0.27 -10.82 7.72
CA LYS A 184 1.74 -10.72 7.71
C LYS A 184 2.18 -9.26 7.91
N VAL A 185 3.04 -9.00 8.88
CA VAL A 185 3.59 -7.68 9.23
C VAL A 185 5.11 -7.75 9.34
#